data_ef9a6fcbaf81151c9a29acda3ae7ebb4
#
_entry.id   ef9a6fcbaf81151c9a29acda3ae7ebb4
#
_cell.length_a   1.000
_cell.length_b   1.000
_cell.length_c   1.000
_cell.angle_alpha   90.00
_cell.angle_beta   90.00
_cell.angle_gamma   90.00
#
_symmetry.space_group_name_H-M   'P 1'
#
loop_
_entity.id
_entity.type
_entity.pdbx_description
1 polymer ?
#
loop_
_entity_poly.entity_id
_entity_poly.type
_entity_poly.pdbx_seq_one_letter_code
_entity_poly.pdbx_strand_id
1 'polypeptide(L)'
;MKYARWTAVPGSEETVEQLMDAGYPYLISTVLASRGVADVEQAAVFLERERSLSHSPFLMKDMDRAVERINAAIARDEKIAVFGDYDVDGITATVLLVDYLRSRGGRCVKYIPRRLEDGYGLGKEPMRHLREEEGVDLIITVDCGITGVEEAEYAKTLGVDLIITDHHECKEQLPDA
;
A
#
# COMPACT_ATOMS: atom_id res chain seq x y z
N MET A 1 20.48 -18.58 17.21
CA MET A 1 19.28 -18.76 16.37
C MET A 1 18.24 -17.76 16.80
N LYS A 2 17.69 -16.95 15.90
CA LYS A 2 16.75 -15.86 16.22
C LYS A 2 15.37 -16.39 16.67
N TYR A 3 15.04 -17.64 16.34
CA TYR A 3 13.76 -18.29 16.69
C TYR A 3 14.02 -19.67 17.32
N ALA A 4 14.08 -19.68 18.64
CA ALA A 4 14.32 -20.89 19.40
C ALA A 4 13.01 -21.62 19.83
N ARG A 5 11.87 -20.99 19.61
CA ARG A 5 10.58 -21.53 20.07
C ARG A 5 9.48 -21.27 19.04
N TRP A 6 8.77 -22.32 18.66
CA TRP A 6 7.58 -22.24 17.81
C TRP A 6 6.36 -22.50 18.69
N THR A 7 5.33 -21.68 18.56
CA THR A 7 4.05 -21.87 19.23
C THR A 7 2.98 -21.95 18.17
N ALA A 8 2.28 -23.07 18.07
CA ALA A 8 1.07 -23.17 17.28
C ALA A 8 -0.09 -22.63 18.12
N VAL A 9 -0.89 -21.74 17.54
CA VAL A 9 -2.15 -21.29 18.12
C VAL A 9 -3.24 -22.15 17.46
N PRO A 10 -3.79 -23.15 18.14
CA PRO A 10 -4.87 -23.94 17.58
C PRO A 10 -6.14 -23.09 17.48
N GLY A 11 -6.89 -23.25 16.41
CA GLY A 11 -8.26 -22.77 16.34
C GLY A 11 -9.21 -23.60 17.22
N SER A 12 -10.48 -23.17 17.32
CA SER A 12 -11.52 -23.95 17.99
C SER A 12 -11.73 -25.29 17.27
N GLU A 13 -11.68 -26.40 18.01
CA GLU A 13 -11.98 -27.76 17.46
C GLU A 13 -13.40 -27.81 16.90
N GLU A 14 -14.37 -27.22 17.60
CA GLU A 14 -15.76 -27.10 17.14
C GLU A 14 -15.86 -26.39 15.78
N THR A 15 -15.14 -25.27 15.61
CA THR A 15 -15.13 -24.56 14.32
C THR A 15 -14.50 -25.41 13.22
N VAL A 16 -13.43 -26.15 13.51
CA VAL A 16 -12.80 -27.06 12.54
C VAL A 16 -13.78 -28.13 12.10
N GLU A 17 -14.51 -28.78 13.04
CA GLU A 17 -15.52 -29.78 12.72
C GLU A 17 -16.65 -29.19 11.87
N GLN A 18 -17.21 -28.05 12.23
CA GLN A 18 -18.27 -27.36 11.46
C GLN A 18 -17.83 -27.05 10.02
N LEU A 19 -16.59 -26.59 9.84
CA LEU A 19 -16.06 -26.31 8.51
C LEU A 19 -15.84 -27.60 7.70
N MET A 20 -15.39 -28.68 8.34
CA MET A 20 -15.25 -29.98 7.69
C MET A 20 -16.61 -30.56 7.27
N ASP A 21 -17.63 -30.45 8.11
CA ASP A 21 -18.99 -30.86 7.78
C ASP A 21 -19.58 -30.07 6.62
N ALA A 22 -19.18 -28.81 6.46
CA ALA A 22 -19.50 -27.97 5.32
C ALA A 22 -18.69 -28.30 4.04
N GLY A 23 -17.77 -29.25 4.10
CA GLY A 23 -17.01 -29.75 2.95
C GLY A 23 -15.61 -29.15 2.80
N TYR A 24 -15.14 -28.33 3.72
CA TYR A 24 -13.75 -27.82 3.68
C TYR A 24 -12.76 -28.91 4.12
N PRO A 25 -11.60 -29.05 3.43
CA PRO A 25 -10.57 -30.01 3.85
C PRO A 25 -10.03 -29.68 5.25
N TYR A 26 -9.66 -30.69 6.03
CA TYR A 26 -9.16 -30.54 7.41
C TYR A 26 -8.07 -29.46 7.56
N LEU A 27 -7.08 -29.46 6.66
CA LEU A 27 -6.00 -28.46 6.72
C LEU A 27 -6.52 -27.02 6.54
N ILE A 28 -7.45 -26.82 5.60
CA ILE A 28 -8.08 -25.50 5.35
C ILE A 28 -8.91 -25.10 6.57
N SER A 29 -9.73 -25.99 7.10
CA SER A 29 -10.55 -25.74 8.29
C SER A 29 -9.69 -25.35 9.49
N THR A 30 -8.59 -26.05 9.72
CA THR A 30 -7.65 -25.75 10.81
C THR A 30 -6.99 -24.38 10.65
N VAL A 31 -6.54 -24.03 9.44
CA VAL A 31 -5.93 -22.72 9.15
C VAL A 31 -6.94 -21.58 9.31
N LEU A 32 -8.15 -21.76 8.80
CA LEU A 32 -9.22 -20.75 8.95
C LEU A 32 -9.58 -20.52 10.42
N ALA A 33 -9.81 -21.58 11.18
CA ALA A 33 -10.11 -21.50 12.61
C ALA A 33 -8.97 -20.84 13.40
N SER A 34 -7.70 -21.16 13.09
CA SER A 34 -6.54 -20.52 13.74
C SER A 34 -6.39 -19.03 13.41
N ARG A 35 -7.02 -18.55 12.33
CA ARG A 35 -7.08 -17.15 11.91
C ARG A 35 -8.32 -16.40 12.44
N GLY A 36 -9.11 -17.05 13.29
CA GLY A 36 -10.28 -16.45 13.92
C GLY A 36 -11.56 -16.50 13.09
N VAL A 37 -11.58 -17.27 12.00
CA VAL A 37 -12.83 -17.57 11.27
C VAL A 37 -13.68 -18.46 12.16
N ALA A 38 -14.88 -17.99 12.51
CA ALA A 38 -15.71 -18.60 13.54
C ALA A 38 -16.77 -19.58 13.00
N ASP A 39 -17.16 -19.46 11.74
CA ASP A 39 -18.24 -20.21 11.13
C ASP A 39 -18.10 -20.38 9.61
N VAL A 40 -19.02 -21.12 9.00
CA VAL A 40 -19.03 -21.40 7.55
C VAL A 40 -19.28 -20.14 6.71
N GLU A 41 -20.09 -19.21 7.19
CA GLU A 41 -20.41 -17.97 6.48
C GLU A 41 -19.16 -17.08 6.40
N GLN A 42 -18.46 -16.92 7.49
CA GLN A 42 -17.19 -16.19 7.51
C GLN A 42 -16.11 -16.88 6.65
N ALA A 43 -16.10 -18.22 6.63
CA ALA A 43 -15.17 -18.96 5.77
C ALA A 43 -15.47 -18.73 4.29
N ALA A 44 -16.73 -18.72 3.89
CA ALA A 44 -17.15 -18.41 2.53
C ALA A 44 -16.73 -16.97 2.15
N VAL A 45 -17.03 -15.98 2.98
CA VAL A 45 -16.63 -14.58 2.79
C VAL A 45 -15.12 -14.44 2.66
N PHE A 46 -14.34 -15.12 3.50
CA PHE A 46 -12.88 -15.07 3.49
C PHE A 46 -12.25 -15.66 2.22
N LEU A 47 -12.87 -16.72 1.68
CA LEU A 47 -12.38 -17.46 0.52
C LEU A 47 -12.93 -16.93 -0.81
N GLU A 48 -14.09 -16.29 -0.79
CA GLU A 48 -14.70 -15.71 -1.98
C GLU A 48 -14.00 -14.42 -2.39
N ARG A 49 -13.78 -14.29 -3.71
CA ARG A 49 -13.14 -13.11 -4.30
C ARG A 49 -14.16 -12.09 -4.81
N GLU A 50 -15.28 -11.97 -4.16
CA GLU A 50 -16.32 -11.05 -4.60
C GLU A 50 -15.99 -9.61 -4.22
N ARG A 51 -16.05 -8.70 -5.20
CA ARG A 51 -15.86 -7.26 -4.98
C ARG A 51 -16.89 -6.64 -4.05
N SER A 52 -18.05 -7.26 -3.93
CA SER A 52 -19.14 -6.85 -3.01
C SER A 52 -18.72 -6.86 -1.54
N LEU A 53 -17.67 -7.64 -1.20
CA LEU A 53 -17.13 -7.77 0.16
C LEU A 53 -16.03 -6.74 0.46
N SER A 54 -15.64 -5.92 -0.51
CA SER A 54 -14.64 -4.89 -0.30
C SER A 54 -15.20 -3.73 0.51
N HIS A 55 -14.49 -3.32 1.53
CA HIS A 55 -14.82 -2.10 2.28
C HIS A 55 -14.62 -0.86 1.42
N SER A 56 -15.31 0.24 1.80
CA SER A 56 -15.07 1.51 1.15
C SER A 56 -13.61 1.95 1.33
N PRO A 57 -12.91 2.35 0.25
CA PRO A 57 -11.53 2.86 0.36
C PRO A 57 -11.42 4.12 1.22
N PHE A 58 -12.51 4.87 1.41
CA PHE A 58 -12.56 6.04 2.29
C PHE A 58 -12.52 5.71 3.79
N LEU A 59 -12.49 4.43 4.16
CA LEU A 59 -12.15 4.01 5.52
C LEU A 59 -10.63 4.02 5.78
N MET A 60 -9.81 4.13 4.73
CA MET A 60 -8.37 4.30 4.88
C MET A 60 -8.05 5.72 5.35
N LYS A 61 -7.06 5.82 6.23
CA LYS A 61 -6.60 7.09 6.79
C LYS A 61 -6.28 8.09 5.67
N ASP A 62 -6.78 9.31 5.79
CA ASP A 62 -6.52 10.45 4.90
C ASP A 62 -6.83 10.22 3.40
N MET A 63 -7.63 9.21 3.06
CA MET A 63 -7.99 8.90 1.66
C MET A 63 -8.74 10.06 0.99
N ASP A 64 -9.62 10.72 1.70
CA ASP A 64 -10.37 11.89 1.23
C ASP A 64 -9.42 13.06 0.89
N ARG A 65 -8.49 13.39 1.78
CA ARG A 65 -7.46 14.42 1.56
C ARG A 65 -6.57 14.10 0.35
N ALA A 66 -6.13 12.83 0.23
CA ALA A 66 -5.33 12.38 -0.90
C ALA A 66 -6.08 12.55 -2.22
N VAL A 67 -7.35 12.14 -2.29
CA VAL A 67 -8.19 12.29 -3.47
C VAL A 67 -8.41 13.76 -3.82
N GLU A 68 -8.69 14.62 -2.84
CA GLU A 68 -8.84 16.07 -3.05
C GLU A 68 -7.55 16.69 -3.59
N ARG A 69 -6.39 16.33 -3.03
CA ARG A 69 -5.08 16.86 -3.45
C ARG A 69 -4.73 16.42 -4.88
N ILE A 70 -4.98 15.16 -5.23
CA ILE A 70 -4.77 14.64 -6.60
C ILE A 70 -5.68 15.37 -7.60
N ASN A 71 -6.96 15.53 -7.29
CA ASN A 71 -7.89 16.26 -8.16
C ASN A 71 -7.48 17.71 -8.34
N ALA A 72 -6.99 18.37 -7.29
CA ALA A 72 -6.47 19.73 -7.36
C ALA A 72 -5.22 19.82 -8.25
N ALA A 73 -4.30 18.85 -8.15
CA ALA A 73 -3.12 18.77 -9.00
C ALA A 73 -3.50 18.65 -10.49
N ILE A 74 -4.44 17.79 -10.82
CA ILE A 74 -4.94 17.61 -12.19
C ILE A 74 -5.59 18.91 -12.70
N ALA A 75 -6.43 19.54 -11.88
CA ALA A 75 -7.13 20.78 -12.27
C ALA A 75 -6.19 21.98 -12.49
N ARG A 76 -5.04 22.00 -11.81
CA ARG A 76 -4.01 23.03 -11.92
C ARG A 76 -2.90 22.72 -12.91
N ASP A 77 -3.00 21.61 -13.63
CA ASP A 77 -1.96 21.10 -14.54
C ASP A 77 -0.59 20.89 -13.84
N GLU A 78 -0.60 20.59 -12.54
CA GLU A 78 0.60 20.28 -11.77
C GLU A 78 1.21 18.97 -12.24
N LYS A 79 2.55 18.86 -12.18
CA LYS A 79 3.25 17.64 -12.55
C LYS A 79 3.29 16.66 -11.37
N ILE A 80 2.76 15.46 -11.57
CA ILE A 80 2.66 14.40 -10.57
C ILE A 80 3.73 13.34 -10.84
N ALA A 81 4.53 12.96 -9.84
CA ALA A 81 5.37 11.78 -9.90
C ALA A 81 4.73 10.63 -9.14
N VAL A 82 4.65 9.47 -9.76
CA VAL A 82 4.36 8.19 -9.08
C VAL A 82 5.69 7.52 -8.79
N PHE A 83 6.00 7.41 -7.51
CA PHE A 83 7.23 6.83 -6.99
C PHE A 83 6.95 5.41 -6.46
N GLY A 84 7.39 4.38 -7.17
CA GLY A 84 7.15 2.98 -6.81
C GLY A 84 8.38 2.29 -6.24
N ASP A 85 8.17 1.08 -5.73
CA ASP A 85 9.27 0.18 -5.43
C ASP A 85 9.69 -0.62 -6.69
N TYR A 86 10.86 -1.25 -6.62
CA TYR A 86 11.49 -1.99 -7.73
C TYR A 86 11.00 -3.44 -7.86
N ASP A 87 10.18 -3.93 -6.95
CA ASP A 87 9.60 -5.27 -7.03
C ASP A 87 8.30 -5.31 -7.86
N VAL A 88 7.68 -6.49 -7.93
CA VAL A 88 6.47 -6.68 -8.75
C VAL A 88 5.32 -5.83 -8.27
N ASP A 89 5.14 -5.66 -6.96
CA ASP A 89 4.04 -4.91 -6.38
C ASP A 89 4.21 -3.43 -6.67
N GLY A 90 5.40 -2.86 -6.43
CA GLY A 90 5.70 -1.48 -6.74
C GLY A 90 5.64 -1.16 -8.23
N ILE A 91 6.16 -2.04 -9.09
CA ILE A 91 6.11 -1.85 -10.56
C ILE A 91 4.68 -1.87 -11.05
N THR A 92 3.87 -2.85 -10.64
CA THR A 92 2.48 -2.98 -11.11
C THR A 92 1.60 -1.86 -10.58
N ALA A 93 1.76 -1.46 -9.31
CA ALA A 93 1.07 -0.33 -8.72
C ALA A 93 1.42 0.99 -9.43
N THR A 94 2.70 1.19 -9.76
CA THR A 94 3.17 2.36 -10.53
C THR A 94 2.48 2.44 -11.90
N VAL A 95 2.46 1.34 -12.65
CA VAL A 95 1.82 1.31 -13.98
C VAL A 95 0.34 1.61 -13.85
N LEU A 96 -0.35 0.95 -12.93
CA LEU A 96 -1.79 1.14 -12.71
C LEU A 96 -2.13 2.60 -12.40
N LEU A 97 -1.41 3.21 -11.46
CA LEU A 97 -1.71 4.57 -11.02
C LEU A 97 -1.34 5.59 -12.11
N VAL A 98 -0.20 5.45 -12.78
CA VAL A 98 0.20 6.36 -13.87
C VAL A 98 -0.81 6.33 -15.01
N ASP A 99 -1.25 5.14 -15.44
CA ASP A 99 -2.21 4.99 -16.52
C ASP A 99 -3.58 5.59 -16.12
N TYR A 100 -4.01 5.34 -14.90
CA TYR A 100 -5.24 5.93 -14.39
C TYR A 100 -5.17 7.47 -14.35
N LEU A 101 -4.12 8.06 -13.76
CA LEU A 101 -3.98 9.51 -13.65
C LEU A 101 -3.90 10.17 -15.03
N ARG A 102 -3.18 9.57 -15.98
CA ARG A 102 -3.13 10.05 -17.37
C ARG A 102 -4.48 9.96 -18.05
N SER A 103 -5.25 8.91 -17.81
CA SER A 103 -6.62 8.79 -18.36
C SER A 103 -7.57 9.87 -17.81
N ARG A 104 -7.23 10.45 -16.64
CA ARG A 104 -7.95 11.57 -16.02
C ARG A 104 -7.40 12.94 -16.43
N GLY A 105 -6.43 12.99 -17.34
CA GLY A 105 -5.80 14.24 -17.83
C GLY A 105 -4.61 14.70 -16.97
N GLY A 106 -4.14 13.91 -16.04
CA GLY A 106 -2.99 14.28 -15.19
C GLY A 106 -1.65 14.20 -15.94
N ARG A 107 -0.78 15.18 -15.69
CA ARG A 107 0.61 15.20 -16.16
C ARG A 107 1.47 14.32 -15.25
N CYS A 108 1.70 13.07 -15.64
CA CYS A 108 2.38 12.10 -14.79
C CYS A 108 3.72 11.64 -15.35
N VAL A 109 4.71 11.58 -14.47
CA VAL A 109 5.97 10.86 -14.63
C VAL A 109 6.01 9.69 -13.65
N LYS A 110 6.82 8.68 -13.96
CA LYS A 110 7.07 7.54 -13.06
C LYS A 110 8.51 7.59 -12.59
N TYR A 111 8.75 7.16 -11.37
CA TYR A 111 10.07 6.93 -10.84
C TYR A 111 10.11 5.59 -10.10
N ILE A 112 11.06 4.75 -10.44
CA ILE A 112 11.34 3.49 -9.74
C ILE A 112 12.82 3.52 -9.39
N PRO A 113 13.18 3.47 -8.09
CA PRO A 113 14.56 3.55 -7.66
C PRO A 113 15.37 2.36 -8.18
N ARG A 114 16.65 2.59 -8.46
CA ARG A 114 17.58 1.53 -8.83
C ARG A 114 18.12 0.88 -7.56
N ARG A 115 17.81 -0.39 -7.39
CA ARG A 115 18.12 -1.17 -6.18
C ARG A 115 19.55 -1.01 -5.66
N LEU A 116 20.52 -0.89 -6.57
CA LEU A 116 21.95 -0.84 -6.21
C LEU A 116 22.47 0.59 -6.00
N GLU A 117 21.81 1.60 -6.56
CA GLU A 117 22.28 2.99 -6.56
C GLU A 117 21.51 3.83 -5.54
N ASP A 118 20.18 3.69 -5.51
CA ASP A 118 19.29 4.55 -4.71
C ASP A 118 18.89 3.92 -3.37
N GLY A 119 19.05 2.60 -3.21
CA GLY A 119 18.62 1.86 -2.03
C GLY A 119 17.13 1.50 -2.07
N TYR A 120 16.55 1.20 -0.89
CA TYR A 120 15.15 0.84 -0.73
C TYR A 120 14.34 2.03 -0.22
N GLY A 121 13.15 2.22 -0.80
CA GLY A 121 12.19 3.20 -0.34
C GLY A 121 12.41 4.62 -0.87
N LEU A 122 11.71 5.55 -0.24
CA LEU A 122 11.74 6.97 -0.62
C LEU A 122 13.09 7.59 -0.23
N GLY A 123 13.81 8.16 -1.20
CA GLY A 123 15.13 8.76 -0.99
C GLY A 123 15.15 10.27 -1.26
N LYS A 124 16.01 11.01 -0.51
CA LYS A 124 16.12 12.48 -0.63
C LYS A 124 16.64 12.92 -2.01
N GLU A 125 17.65 12.21 -2.56
CA GLU A 125 18.20 12.52 -3.89
C GLU A 125 17.20 12.32 -5.04
N PRO A 126 16.48 11.18 -5.13
CA PRO A 126 15.39 11.04 -6.08
C PRO A 126 14.32 12.12 -5.97
N MET A 127 13.94 12.52 -4.76
CA MET A 127 12.95 13.58 -4.55
C MET A 127 13.45 14.93 -5.04
N ARG A 128 14.73 15.27 -4.76
CA ARG A 128 15.37 16.48 -5.25
C ARG A 128 15.39 16.50 -6.78
N HIS A 129 15.82 15.42 -7.41
CA HIS A 129 15.82 15.27 -8.87
C HIS A 129 14.43 15.49 -9.46
N LEU A 130 13.40 14.83 -8.89
CA LEU A 130 12.02 14.99 -9.35
C LEU A 130 11.54 16.44 -9.23
N ARG A 131 11.91 17.15 -8.15
CA ARG A 131 11.52 18.56 -7.99
C ARG A 131 12.30 19.51 -8.89
N GLU A 132 13.64 19.47 -8.82
CA GLU A 132 14.50 20.48 -9.43
C GLU A 132 14.69 20.28 -10.94
N GLU A 133 14.77 19.03 -11.40
CA GLU A 133 15.03 18.73 -12.80
C GLU A 133 13.77 18.41 -13.58
N GLU A 134 12.83 17.68 -12.96
CA GLU A 134 11.58 17.29 -13.59
C GLU A 134 10.42 18.26 -13.33
N GLY A 135 10.53 19.15 -12.36
CA GLY A 135 9.50 20.13 -12.02
C GLY A 135 8.24 19.53 -11.43
N VAL A 136 8.39 18.47 -10.60
CA VAL A 136 7.28 17.77 -9.94
C VAL A 136 6.75 18.62 -8.77
N ASP A 137 5.43 18.72 -8.67
CA ASP A 137 4.72 19.45 -7.61
C ASP A 137 4.10 18.51 -6.57
N LEU A 138 3.76 17.29 -6.96
CA LEU A 138 3.18 16.25 -6.11
C LEU A 138 3.89 14.93 -6.36
N ILE A 139 4.36 14.27 -5.28
CA ILE A 139 4.87 12.89 -5.30
C ILE A 139 3.82 12.01 -4.65
N ILE A 140 3.45 10.92 -5.33
CA ILE A 140 2.60 9.86 -4.78
C ILE A 140 3.44 8.60 -4.73
N THR A 141 3.73 8.09 -3.53
CA THR A 141 4.40 6.80 -3.41
C THR A 141 3.41 5.65 -3.54
N VAL A 142 3.86 4.56 -4.10
CA VAL A 142 3.11 3.29 -4.14
C VAL A 142 4.01 2.17 -3.68
N ASP A 143 3.52 1.37 -2.74
CA ASP A 143 4.23 0.22 -2.18
C ASP A 143 5.53 0.56 -1.45
N CYS A 144 5.68 1.81 -1.01
CA CYS A 144 6.81 2.28 -0.22
C CYS A 144 6.52 3.61 0.47
N GLY A 145 7.37 3.98 1.42
CA GLY A 145 7.39 5.34 2.00
C GLY A 145 6.87 5.44 3.41
N ILE A 146 6.13 4.47 3.95
CA ILE A 146 5.53 4.57 5.30
C ILE A 146 6.56 4.71 6.43
N THR A 147 7.81 4.35 6.19
CA THR A 147 8.91 4.52 7.14
C THR A 147 9.74 5.78 6.93
N GLY A 148 9.43 6.57 5.89
CA GLY A 148 10.18 7.73 5.40
C GLY A 148 9.84 9.05 6.13
N VAL A 149 9.98 9.09 7.45
CA VAL A 149 9.68 10.29 8.25
C VAL A 149 10.56 11.47 7.88
N GLU A 150 11.88 11.23 7.73
CA GLU A 150 12.83 12.28 7.34
C GLU A 150 12.62 12.75 5.89
N GLU A 151 12.22 11.83 5.01
CA GLU A 151 11.92 12.11 3.62
C GLU A 151 10.67 12.97 3.49
N ALA A 152 9.63 12.74 4.30
CA ALA A 152 8.45 13.58 4.34
C ALA A 152 8.79 15.02 4.78
N GLU A 153 9.61 15.18 5.80
CA GLU A 153 10.09 16.51 6.20
C GLU A 153 10.95 17.17 5.09
N TYR A 154 11.76 16.37 4.40
CA TYR A 154 12.55 16.89 3.28
C TYR A 154 11.67 17.34 2.10
N ALA A 155 10.58 16.63 1.80
CA ALA A 155 9.60 17.04 0.79
C ALA A 155 9.07 18.46 1.03
N LYS A 156 8.75 18.77 2.29
CA LYS A 156 8.30 20.12 2.69
C LYS A 156 9.34 21.18 2.40
N THR A 157 10.63 20.89 2.66
CA THR A 157 11.71 21.85 2.35
C THR A 157 11.90 22.11 0.86
N LEU A 158 11.56 21.13 0.03
CA LEU A 158 11.57 21.25 -1.43
C LEU A 158 10.30 21.94 -1.97
N GLY A 159 9.29 22.16 -1.16
CA GLY A 159 7.97 22.63 -1.62
C GLY A 159 7.26 21.64 -2.54
N VAL A 160 7.39 20.36 -2.25
CA VAL A 160 6.70 19.26 -2.93
C VAL A 160 5.72 18.62 -1.97
N ASP A 161 4.48 18.47 -2.38
CA ASP A 161 3.50 17.72 -1.62
C ASP A 161 3.75 16.21 -1.76
N LEU A 162 3.49 15.47 -0.69
CA LEU A 162 3.73 14.05 -0.62
C LEU A 162 2.47 13.32 -0.19
N ILE A 163 2.08 12.29 -0.95
CA ILE A 163 1.06 11.31 -0.59
C ILE A 163 1.74 9.96 -0.51
N ILE A 164 1.59 9.26 0.62
CA ILE A 164 2.16 7.94 0.83
C ILE A 164 1.06 6.90 0.76
N THR A 165 1.18 5.94 -0.18
CA THR A 165 0.36 4.73 -0.21
C THR A 165 1.25 3.52 -0.05
N ASP A 166 1.09 2.83 1.08
CA ASP A 166 1.95 1.73 1.48
C ASP A 166 1.17 0.72 2.33
N HIS A 167 1.62 -0.52 2.37
CA HIS A 167 1.04 -1.59 3.18
C HIS A 167 2.05 -2.27 4.10
N HIS A 168 3.30 -1.77 4.10
CA HIS A 168 4.36 -2.29 4.96
C HIS A 168 4.14 -1.91 6.43
N GLU A 169 4.87 -2.56 7.30
CA GLU A 169 4.82 -2.29 8.73
C GLU A 169 5.37 -0.89 9.03
N CYS A 170 4.52 -0.07 9.65
CA CYS A 170 4.89 1.30 10.03
C CYS A 170 5.72 1.35 11.33
N LYS A 171 6.47 2.44 11.50
CA LYS A 171 7.14 2.77 12.75
C LYS A 171 6.14 3.42 13.73
N GLU A 172 6.57 3.64 14.99
CA GLU A 172 5.77 4.39 15.98
C GLU A 172 5.41 5.79 15.51
N GLN A 173 6.33 6.45 14.80
CA GLN A 173 6.10 7.74 14.17
C GLN A 173 5.81 7.55 12.69
N LEU A 174 4.66 8.06 12.24
CA LEU A 174 4.30 8.12 10.83
C LEU A 174 4.89 9.36 10.16
N PRO A 175 5.20 9.30 8.85
CA PRO A 175 5.51 10.48 8.06
C PRO A 175 4.37 11.49 8.08
N ASP A 176 4.72 12.78 8.17
CA ASP A 176 3.75 13.89 8.06
C ASP A 176 3.64 14.28 6.57
N ALA A 177 2.78 13.54 5.85
CA ALA A 177 2.57 13.61 4.40
C ALA A 177 1.10 13.93 4.08
#